data_21235ae992bd2415a846c225e1794310
#
_entry.id   21235ae992bd2415a846c225e1794310
#
_cell.length_a   1.000
_cell.length_b   1.000
_cell.length_c   1.000
_cell.angle_alpha   90.00
_cell.angle_beta   90.00
_cell.angle_gamma   90.00
#
_symmetry.space_group_name_H-M   'P 1'
#
loop_
_entity.id
_entity.type
_entity.pdbx_description
1 polymer ?
#
loop_
_entity_poly.entity_id
_entity_poly.type
_entity_poly.pdbx_seq_one_letter_code
_entity_poly.pdbx_strand_id
1 'polypeptide(L)'
;MSDLREFVRPDARPLPVIVLADVSGSMAGDGKIESLNRSLEAMIRSFATEAEGVAEIHVAVIGFADRAELVVPLQPAKSVGLKALSAGGRTAMGAALSITADLVENQEVLPRRSYRPTIVLVSDGAPTDDVSGPIARFQGGTRASKADRMALAIGADADEMMLRKFVSASDGRVYRAQDASNIRSFFKFVTMSVSTRTRSVDPNLLPALPSPGDLDLL
;
A
#
# COMPACT_ATOMS: atom_id res chain seq x y z
N MET A 1 35.20 -37.85 -2.25
CA MET A 1 33.96 -37.48 -1.52
C MET A 1 33.79 -35.98 -1.66
N SER A 2 32.98 -35.61 -2.66
CA SER A 2 32.72 -34.17 -2.92
C SER A 2 31.63 -33.72 -1.97
N ASP A 3 32.04 -32.83 -1.08
CA ASP A 3 31.15 -32.15 -0.16
C ASP A 3 30.31 -31.12 -0.97
N LEU A 4 29.14 -31.57 -1.43
CA LEU A 4 28.12 -30.69 -1.99
C LEU A 4 27.60 -29.87 -0.82
N ARG A 5 28.24 -28.75 -0.51
CA ARG A 5 27.64 -27.71 0.33
C ARG A 5 26.32 -27.32 -0.35
N GLU A 6 25.21 -27.80 0.20
CA GLU A 6 23.89 -27.26 -0.10
C GLU A 6 24.00 -25.73 0.03
N PHE A 7 23.97 -25.04 -1.09
CA PHE A 7 23.81 -23.60 -1.12
C PHE A 7 22.40 -23.32 -0.59
N VAL A 8 22.28 -23.20 0.73
CA VAL A 8 21.08 -22.64 1.34
C VAL A 8 20.95 -21.24 0.76
N ARG A 9 20.04 -21.06 -0.20
CA ARG A 9 19.69 -19.72 -0.67
C ARG A 9 19.18 -18.96 0.55
N PRO A 10 19.79 -17.82 0.90
CA PRO A 10 19.25 -17.02 2.00
C PRO A 10 17.80 -16.67 1.68
N ASP A 11 16.92 -16.81 2.67
CA ASP A 11 15.52 -16.43 2.53
C ASP A 11 15.42 -15.03 1.91
N ALA A 12 14.62 -14.90 0.86
CA ALA A 12 14.40 -13.62 0.20
C ALA A 12 13.94 -12.58 1.23
N ARG A 13 14.50 -11.38 1.14
CA ARG A 13 14.17 -10.31 2.10
C ARG A 13 12.76 -9.78 1.80
N PRO A 14 11.92 -9.57 2.83
CA PRO A 14 10.59 -9.01 2.64
C PRO A 14 10.64 -7.61 2.02
N LEU A 15 9.84 -7.39 0.97
CA LEU A 15 9.49 -6.09 0.42
C LEU A 15 8.02 -5.79 0.76
N PRO A 16 7.76 -5.02 1.82
CA PRO A 16 6.40 -4.84 2.32
C PRO A 16 5.60 -3.85 1.46
N VAL A 17 4.35 -4.20 1.18
CA VAL A 17 3.33 -3.35 0.56
C VAL A 17 2.13 -3.32 1.49
N ILE A 18 1.79 -2.15 2.00
CA ILE A 18 0.70 -1.95 2.95
C ILE A 18 -0.35 -1.08 2.30
N VAL A 19 -1.57 -1.59 2.11
CA VAL A 19 -2.66 -0.83 1.51
C VAL A 19 -3.67 -0.44 2.58
N LEU A 20 -3.94 0.87 2.68
CA LEU A 20 -5.02 1.44 3.47
C LEU A 20 -6.17 1.70 2.50
N ALA A 21 -7.24 0.93 2.63
CA ALA A 21 -8.38 0.94 1.75
C ALA A 21 -9.58 1.58 2.44
N ASP A 22 -10.03 2.72 1.95
CA ASP A 22 -11.29 3.32 2.35
C ASP A 22 -12.44 2.38 1.94
N VAL A 23 -13.23 2.00 2.92
CA VAL A 23 -14.45 1.21 2.74
C VAL A 23 -15.64 1.91 3.40
N SER A 24 -15.59 3.24 3.49
CA SER A 24 -16.69 4.07 3.98
C SER A 24 -17.92 4.02 3.07
N GLY A 25 -19.03 4.60 3.54
CA GLY A 25 -20.29 4.56 2.81
C GLY A 25 -20.26 5.21 1.42
N SER A 26 -19.42 6.24 1.22
CA SER A 26 -19.21 6.91 -0.07
C SER A 26 -18.62 5.99 -1.15
N MET A 27 -17.85 4.99 -0.74
CA MET A 27 -17.28 3.99 -1.66
C MET A 27 -18.31 3.03 -2.26
N ALA A 28 -19.56 3.00 -1.74
CA ALA A 28 -20.62 2.15 -2.28
C ALA A 28 -21.13 2.60 -3.65
N GLY A 29 -20.96 3.90 -4.00
CA GLY A 29 -21.41 4.47 -5.25
C GLY A 29 -20.45 4.28 -6.41
N ASP A 30 -20.97 4.40 -7.64
CA ASP A 30 -20.20 4.53 -8.89
C ASP A 30 -19.21 3.38 -9.17
N GLY A 31 -19.46 2.21 -8.59
CA GLY A 31 -18.59 1.03 -8.76
C GLY A 31 -17.19 1.17 -8.15
N LYS A 32 -17.00 2.10 -7.19
CA LYS A 32 -15.72 2.36 -6.55
C LYS A 32 -15.23 1.15 -5.76
N ILE A 33 -16.08 0.60 -4.87
CA ILE A 33 -15.69 -0.54 -4.02
C ILE A 33 -15.42 -1.80 -4.85
N GLU A 34 -16.20 -2.05 -5.90
CA GLU A 34 -15.98 -3.17 -6.82
C GLU A 34 -14.68 -3.01 -7.60
N SER A 35 -14.36 -1.79 -8.04
CA SER A 35 -13.10 -1.50 -8.72
C SER A 35 -11.91 -1.64 -7.79
N LEU A 36 -12.03 -1.16 -6.54
CA LEU A 36 -11.00 -1.32 -5.52
C LEU A 36 -10.74 -2.82 -5.24
N ASN A 37 -11.79 -3.61 -5.00
CA ASN A 37 -11.67 -5.05 -4.75
C ASN A 37 -10.97 -5.78 -5.90
N ARG A 38 -11.40 -5.55 -7.15
CA ARG A 38 -10.78 -6.15 -8.34
C ARG A 38 -9.32 -5.73 -8.50
N SER A 39 -9.02 -4.48 -8.20
CA SER A 39 -7.66 -3.94 -8.32
C SER A 39 -6.73 -4.53 -7.26
N LEU A 40 -7.18 -4.63 -6.02
CA LEU A 40 -6.45 -5.29 -4.93
C LEU A 40 -6.18 -6.77 -5.26
N GLU A 41 -7.20 -7.50 -5.70
CA GLU A 41 -7.06 -8.91 -6.07
C GLU A 41 -6.06 -9.08 -7.22
N ALA A 42 -6.16 -8.25 -8.27
CA ALA A 42 -5.25 -8.30 -9.41
C ALA A 42 -3.80 -7.98 -9.02
N MET A 43 -3.59 -6.96 -8.17
CA MET A 43 -2.28 -6.60 -7.64
C MET A 43 -1.67 -7.74 -6.81
N ILE A 44 -2.43 -8.31 -5.86
CA ILE A 44 -1.97 -9.42 -5.01
C ILE A 44 -1.63 -10.64 -5.85
N ARG A 45 -2.47 -10.98 -6.83
CA ARG A 45 -2.21 -12.09 -7.77
C ARG A 45 -0.95 -11.87 -8.59
N SER A 46 -0.72 -10.66 -9.08
CA SER A 46 0.51 -10.31 -9.80
C SER A 46 1.73 -10.49 -8.90
N PHE A 47 1.69 -10.01 -7.67
CA PHE A 47 2.78 -10.18 -6.70
C PHE A 47 3.04 -11.65 -6.34
N ALA A 48 1.97 -12.45 -6.25
CA ALA A 48 2.08 -13.88 -5.94
C ALA A 48 2.76 -14.69 -7.07
N THR A 49 2.73 -14.19 -8.31
CA THR A 49 3.34 -14.81 -9.49
C THR A 49 4.70 -14.23 -9.85
N GLU A 50 5.17 -13.20 -9.14
CA GLU A 50 6.52 -12.68 -9.35
C GLU A 50 7.55 -13.77 -9.14
N ALA A 51 8.46 -13.89 -10.10
CA ALA A 51 9.56 -14.86 -10.00
C ALA A 51 10.39 -14.56 -8.76
N GLU A 52 10.95 -15.60 -8.15
CA GLU A 52 11.85 -15.48 -7.00
C GLU A 52 13.03 -14.56 -7.37
N GLY A 53 12.97 -13.33 -6.87
CA GLY A 53 13.98 -12.30 -7.06
C GLY A 53 14.82 -12.11 -5.79
N VAL A 54 15.46 -10.95 -5.69
CA VAL A 54 16.23 -10.53 -4.52
C VAL A 54 15.30 -10.25 -3.31
N ALA A 55 14.02 -9.97 -3.57
CA ALA A 55 13.00 -9.63 -2.59
C ALA A 55 11.75 -10.50 -2.75
N GLU A 56 11.10 -10.82 -1.64
CA GLU A 56 9.77 -11.44 -1.58
C GLU A 56 8.74 -10.39 -1.21
N ILE A 57 7.70 -10.22 -2.03
CA ILE A 57 6.65 -9.22 -1.76
C ILE A 57 5.73 -9.74 -0.65
N HIS A 58 5.62 -8.96 0.42
CA HIS A 58 4.69 -9.18 1.52
C HIS A 58 3.59 -8.13 1.47
N VAL A 59 2.33 -8.52 1.61
CA VAL A 59 1.18 -7.63 1.52
C VAL A 59 0.43 -7.61 2.84
N ALA A 60 0.02 -6.40 3.25
CA ALA A 60 -0.99 -6.18 4.28
C ALA A 60 -2.10 -5.30 3.70
N VAL A 61 -3.34 -5.52 4.15
CA VAL A 61 -4.49 -4.67 3.80
C VAL A 61 -5.18 -4.23 5.07
N ILE A 62 -5.36 -2.92 5.22
CA ILE A 62 -6.09 -2.29 6.31
C ILE A 62 -7.33 -1.64 5.69
N GLY A 63 -8.52 -2.15 6.03
CA GLY A 63 -9.78 -1.52 5.67
C GLY A 63 -10.20 -0.50 6.75
N PHE A 64 -10.77 0.64 6.35
CA PHE A 64 -11.25 1.62 7.32
C PHE A 64 -12.60 2.21 6.93
N ALA A 65 -13.52 2.22 7.91
CA ALA A 65 -14.87 2.78 7.86
C ALA A 65 -15.20 3.43 9.21
N ASP A 66 -16.14 2.90 9.99
CA ASP A 66 -16.37 3.36 11.38
C ASP A 66 -15.16 3.11 12.29
N ARG A 67 -14.37 2.11 11.96
CA ARG A 67 -13.09 1.74 12.58
C ARG A 67 -12.13 1.24 11.52
N ALA A 68 -10.87 1.15 11.87
CA ALA A 68 -9.86 0.52 11.02
C ALA A 68 -9.57 -0.91 11.47
N GLU A 69 -9.42 -1.82 10.52
CA GLU A 69 -9.14 -3.23 10.77
C GLU A 69 -8.03 -3.74 9.85
N LEU A 70 -7.13 -4.56 10.39
CA LEU A 70 -6.13 -5.28 9.62
C LEU A 70 -6.81 -6.50 8.97
N VAL A 71 -7.35 -6.31 7.76
CA VAL A 71 -8.10 -7.33 7.02
C VAL A 71 -7.18 -8.45 6.52
N VAL A 72 -5.97 -8.07 6.10
CA VAL A 72 -4.90 -9.01 5.71
C VAL A 72 -3.67 -8.66 6.53
N PRO A 73 -3.25 -9.53 7.47
CA PRO A 73 -1.97 -9.40 8.16
C PRO A 73 -0.80 -9.43 7.17
N LEU A 74 0.31 -8.76 7.50
CA LEU A 74 1.49 -8.73 6.64
C LEU A 74 2.05 -10.15 6.44
N GLN A 75 1.97 -10.63 5.20
CA GLN A 75 2.37 -11.99 4.83
C GLN A 75 2.81 -12.06 3.36
N PRO A 76 3.54 -13.11 2.93
CA PRO A 76 3.89 -13.28 1.54
C PRO A 76 2.65 -13.21 0.62
N ALA A 77 2.76 -12.48 -0.50
CA ALA A 77 1.64 -12.29 -1.43
C ALA A 77 1.01 -13.61 -1.89
N LYS A 78 1.81 -14.65 -2.07
CA LYS A 78 1.35 -16.01 -2.43
C LYS A 78 0.45 -16.68 -1.38
N SER A 79 0.48 -16.19 -0.13
CA SER A 79 -0.31 -16.73 0.99
C SER A 79 -1.57 -15.90 1.28
N VAL A 80 -1.78 -14.80 0.55
CA VAL A 80 -2.90 -13.89 0.80
C VAL A 80 -4.20 -14.44 0.21
N GLY A 81 -5.20 -14.62 1.06
CA GLY A 81 -6.59 -14.86 0.68
C GLY A 81 -7.44 -13.62 0.98
N LEU A 82 -7.56 -12.71 0.02
CA LEU A 82 -8.37 -11.50 0.19
C LEU A 82 -9.86 -11.84 0.02
N LYS A 83 -10.66 -11.55 1.06
CA LYS A 83 -12.13 -11.49 0.93
C LYS A 83 -12.53 -10.12 0.42
N ALA A 84 -13.59 -10.07 -0.39
CA ALA A 84 -14.11 -8.81 -0.90
C ALA A 84 -14.48 -7.86 0.26
N LEU A 85 -14.00 -6.63 0.16
CA LEU A 85 -14.32 -5.56 1.10
C LEU A 85 -15.73 -5.03 0.80
N SER A 86 -16.46 -4.66 1.85
CA SER A 86 -17.80 -4.08 1.74
C SER A 86 -17.79 -2.63 2.21
N ALA A 87 -18.44 -1.75 1.45
CA ALA A 87 -18.52 -0.35 1.80
C ALA A 87 -19.65 -0.07 2.81
N GLY A 88 -19.38 0.82 3.77
CA GLY A 88 -20.35 1.31 4.76
C GLY A 88 -19.66 2.08 5.90
N GLY A 89 -20.45 2.83 6.66
CA GLY A 89 -19.93 3.58 7.81
C GLY A 89 -19.20 4.88 7.44
N ARG A 90 -18.39 5.37 8.37
CA ARG A 90 -17.64 6.63 8.31
C ARG A 90 -16.23 6.41 7.73
N THR A 91 -15.29 7.31 8.05
CA THR A 91 -13.92 7.32 7.46
C THR A 91 -12.88 7.47 8.56
N ALA A 92 -12.67 6.40 9.37
CA ALA A 92 -11.69 6.37 10.48
C ALA A 92 -10.25 6.23 9.94
N MET A 93 -9.81 7.21 9.17
CA MET A 93 -8.51 7.21 8.49
C MET A 93 -7.35 7.34 9.48
N GLY A 94 -7.50 8.15 10.54
CA GLY A 94 -6.50 8.30 11.59
C GLY A 94 -6.21 6.97 12.31
N ALA A 95 -7.25 6.16 12.55
CA ALA A 95 -7.08 4.82 13.10
C ALA A 95 -6.29 3.92 12.14
N ALA A 96 -6.57 3.97 10.82
CA ALA A 96 -5.83 3.20 9.82
C ALA A 96 -4.36 3.61 9.74
N LEU A 97 -4.08 4.91 9.77
CA LEU A 97 -2.72 5.44 9.82
C LEU A 97 -1.98 5.00 11.08
N SER A 98 -2.65 4.96 12.24
CA SER A 98 -2.07 4.49 13.50
C SER A 98 -1.67 3.02 13.42
N ILE A 99 -2.59 2.14 12.97
CA ILE A 99 -2.30 0.71 12.76
C ILE A 99 -1.12 0.52 11.82
N THR A 100 -1.07 1.31 10.74
CA THR A 100 0.02 1.24 9.75
C THR A 100 1.36 1.62 10.38
N ALA A 101 1.40 2.71 11.15
CA ALA A 101 2.61 3.15 11.83
C ALA A 101 3.08 2.11 12.85
N ASP A 102 2.18 1.52 13.64
CA ASP A 102 2.49 0.44 14.58
C ASP A 102 3.06 -0.78 13.86
N LEU A 103 2.45 -1.19 12.75
CA LEU A 103 2.91 -2.32 11.95
C LEU A 103 4.32 -2.09 11.40
N VAL A 104 4.61 -0.90 10.87
CA VAL A 104 5.92 -0.57 10.29
C VAL A 104 7.01 -0.51 11.35
N GLU A 105 6.71 -0.01 12.54
CA GLU A 105 7.69 0.08 13.65
C GLU A 105 7.89 -1.26 14.38
N ASN A 106 6.92 -2.18 14.31
CA ASN A 106 7.01 -3.48 14.98
C ASN A 106 8.00 -4.41 14.28
N GLN A 107 9.13 -4.68 14.92
CA GLN A 107 10.22 -5.50 14.37
C GLN A 107 9.91 -7.00 14.37
N GLU A 108 8.93 -7.46 15.14
CA GLU A 108 8.46 -8.85 15.12
C GLU A 108 7.64 -9.13 13.85
N VAL A 109 6.83 -8.14 13.42
CA VAL A 109 6.01 -8.23 12.21
C VAL A 109 6.81 -7.86 10.97
N LEU A 110 7.62 -6.80 11.06
CA LEU A 110 8.44 -6.28 9.99
C LEU A 110 9.93 -6.28 10.41
N PRO A 111 10.67 -7.37 10.18
CA PRO A 111 12.07 -7.50 10.58
C PRO A 111 12.96 -6.36 10.06
N ARG A 112 14.04 -6.03 10.78
CA ARG A 112 14.99 -4.96 10.39
C ARG A 112 15.62 -5.18 9.02
N ARG A 113 15.76 -6.42 8.59
CA ARG A 113 16.31 -6.79 7.28
C ARG A 113 15.36 -6.50 6.11
N SER A 114 14.08 -6.19 6.37
CA SER A 114 13.11 -5.90 5.32
C SER A 114 13.52 -4.68 4.49
N TYR A 115 13.13 -4.68 3.23
CA TYR A 115 13.29 -3.52 2.38
C TYR A 115 12.34 -2.39 2.79
N ARG A 116 12.60 -1.20 2.29
CA ARG A 116 11.77 -0.01 2.49
C ARG A 116 10.31 -0.31 2.11
N PRO A 117 9.35 -0.15 3.05
CA PRO A 117 7.94 -0.43 2.76
C PRO A 117 7.36 0.58 1.77
N THR A 118 6.42 0.10 0.94
CA THR A 118 5.51 0.96 0.17
C THR A 118 4.17 1.00 0.89
N ILE A 119 3.66 2.19 1.15
CA ILE A 119 2.37 2.41 1.79
C ILE A 119 1.46 3.13 0.80
N VAL A 120 0.30 2.53 0.53
CA VAL A 120 -0.68 3.03 -0.45
C VAL A 120 -1.95 3.38 0.30
N LEU A 121 -2.36 4.65 0.26
CA LEU A 121 -3.61 5.12 0.87
C LEU A 121 -4.61 5.49 -0.23
N VAL A 122 -5.78 4.88 -0.18
CA VAL A 122 -6.88 5.11 -1.14
C VAL A 122 -8.09 5.59 -0.38
N SER A 123 -8.65 6.76 -0.76
CA SER A 123 -9.84 7.32 -0.11
C SER A 123 -10.61 8.23 -1.06
N ASP A 124 -11.93 8.27 -0.87
CA ASP A 124 -12.86 9.16 -1.59
C ASP A 124 -13.50 10.22 -0.69
N GLY A 125 -13.05 10.36 0.57
CA GLY A 125 -13.63 11.29 1.53
C GLY A 125 -12.63 11.96 2.46
N ALA A 126 -13.16 12.80 3.33
CA ALA A 126 -12.42 13.42 4.42
C ALA A 126 -12.40 12.50 5.65
N PRO A 127 -11.30 12.48 6.43
CA PRO A 127 -11.24 11.71 7.67
C PRO A 127 -12.29 12.21 8.68
N THR A 128 -12.90 11.29 9.43
CA THR A 128 -13.85 11.59 10.50
C THR A 128 -13.24 11.49 11.90
N ASP A 129 -11.96 11.17 11.98
CA ASP A 129 -11.17 11.09 13.21
C ASP A 129 -9.88 11.90 13.12
N ASP A 130 -9.12 11.99 14.22
CA ASP A 130 -7.86 12.74 14.23
C ASP A 130 -6.76 12.04 13.43
N VAL A 131 -6.25 12.69 12.43
CA VAL A 131 -5.13 12.25 11.60
C VAL A 131 -3.79 12.91 11.96
N SER A 132 -3.79 13.96 12.80
CA SER A 132 -2.63 14.80 13.06
C SER A 132 -1.54 14.03 13.78
N GLY A 133 -1.91 13.33 14.86
CA GLY A 133 -1.00 12.48 15.60
C GLY A 133 -0.40 11.35 14.75
N PRO A 134 -1.22 10.54 14.07
CA PRO A 134 -0.74 9.50 13.15
C PRO A 134 0.18 10.03 12.05
N ILE A 135 -0.15 11.15 11.39
CA ILE A 135 0.69 11.75 10.34
C ILE A 135 2.05 12.17 10.90
N ALA A 136 2.10 12.76 12.09
CA ALA A 136 3.36 13.15 12.73
C ALA A 136 4.31 11.95 12.93
N ARG A 137 3.79 10.75 13.16
CA ARG A 137 4.58 9.52 13.26
C ARG A 137 5.27 9.17 11.93
N PHE A 138 4.63 9.42 10.80
CA PHE A 138 5.23 9.24 9.47
C PHE A 138 6.27 10.31 9.14
N GLN A 139 6.26 11.44 9.83
CA GLN A 139 7.26 12.51 9.66
C GLN A 139 8.45 12.35 10.59
N GLY A 140 8.26 11.83 11.80
CA GLY A 140 9.25 11.73 12.86
C GLY A 140 9.64 10.32 13.28
N GLY A 141 8.98 9.28 12.78
CA GLY A 141 9.27 7.88 13.12
C GLY A 141 10.57 7.36 12.52
N THR A 142 11.12 6.30 13.09
CA THR A 142 12.40 5.74 12.64
C THR A 142 12.30 5.00 11.31
N ARG A 143 11.21 4.23 11.11
CA ARG A 143 10.97 3.41 9.91
C ARG A 143 9.81 3.96 9.08
N ALA A 144 8.74 4.41 9.73
CA ALA A 144 7.58 4.97 9.05
C ALA A 144 7.94 6.21 8.20
N SER A 145 8.83 7.07 8.68
CA SER A 145 9.28 8.25 7.92
C SER A 145 10.06 7.89 6.64
N LYS A 146 10.68 6.71 6.59
CA LYS A 146 11.45 6.22 5.44
C LYS A 146 10.58 5.44 4.45
N ALA A 147 9.32 5.15 4.77
CA ALA A 147 8.43 4.44 3.87
C ALA A 147 8.19 5.26 2.60
N ASP A 148 8.11 4.56 1.46
CA ASP A 148 7.55 5.13 0.24
C ASP A 148 6.04 5.25 0.40
N ARG A 149 5.46 6.42 0.08
CA ARG A 149 4.04 6.68 0.30
C ARG A 149 3.39 7.20 -0.96
N MET A 150 2.31 6.55 -1.35
CA MET A 150 1.46 6.92 -2.47
C MET A 150 0.03 7.10 -1.98
N ALA A 151 -0.70 8.04 -2.54
CA ALA A 151 -2.10 8.23 -2.22
C ALA A 151 -2.94 8.37 -3.48
N LEU A 152 -4.16 7.84 -3.44
CA LEU A 152 -5.18 7.98 -4.48
C LEU A 152 -6.38 8.71 -3.88
N ALA A 153 -6.67 9.89 -4.42
CA ALA A 153 -7.89 10.65 -4.19
C ALA A 153 -8.95 10.21 -5.21
N ILE A 154 -10.09 9.69 -4.76
CA ILE A 154 -11.18 9.24 -5.61
C ILE A 154 -12.33 10.25 -5.57
N GLY A 155 -12.71 10.79 -6.73
CA GLY A 155 -13.77 11.79 -6.82
C GLY A 155 -13.38 13.16 -6.29
N ALA A 156 -14.37 14.04 -6.20
CA ALA A 156 -14.17 15.45 -5.81
C ALA A 156 -14.16 15.67 -4.29
N ASP A 157 -14.72 14.74 -3.52
CA ASP A 157 -14.91 14.87 -2.07
C ASP A 157 -13.71 14.37 -1.25
N ALA A 158 -12.70 13.78 -1.90
CA ALA A 158 -11.48 13.34 -1.25
C ALA A 158 -10.68 14.53 -0.67
N ASP A 159 -10.24 14.44 0.58
CA ASP A 159 -9.40 15.46 1.22
C ASP A 159 -7.95 15.38 0.71
N GLU A 160 -7.72 15.97 -0.47
CA GLU A 160 -6.38 16.00 -1.06
C GLU A 160 -5.34 16.70 -0.17
N MET A 161 -5.75 17.69 0.63
CA MET A 161 -4.81 18.39 1.51
C MET A 161 -4.27 17.44 2.57
N MET A 162 -5.13 16.60 3.14
CA MET A 162 -4.73 15.55 4.07
C MET A 162 -3.85 14.51 3.39
N LEU A 163 -4.25 14.03 2.20
CA LEU A 163 -3.45 13.07 1.42
C LEU A 163 -2.06 13.61 1.07
N ARG A 164 -1.95 14.90 0.73
CA ARG A 164 -0.65 15.57 0.51
C ARG A 164 0.19 15.63 1.78
N LYS A 165 -0.41 15.85 2.95
CA LYS A 165 0.32 15.79 4.24
C LYS A 165 0.83 14.38 4.52
N PHE A 166 0.06 13.35 4.19
CA PHE A 166 0.48 11.96 4.35
C PHE A 166 1.69 11.61 3.47
N VAL A 167 1.71 12.02 2.20
CA VAL A 167 2.82 11.74 1.29
C VAL A 167 4.00 12.72 1.46
N SER A 168 3.82 13.85 2.14
CA SER A 168 4.90 14.80 2.39
C SER A 168 6.05 14.13 3.16
N ALA A 169 7.26 14.62 3.02
CA ALA A 169 8.49 14.02 3.57
C ALA A 169 8.84 12.62 3.01
N SER A 170 8.14 12.16 1.96
CA SER A 170 8.61 11.11 1.05
C SER A 170 8.58 11.69 -0.37
N ASP A 171 9.21 11.02 -1.32
CA ASP A 171 9.07 11.40 -2.75
C ASP A 171 7.68 11.03 -3.31
N GLY A 172 6.73 10.75 -2.42
CA GLY A 172 5.40 10.27 -2.72
C GLY A 172 4.52 11.31 -3.41
N ARG A 173 3.51 10.81 -4.13
CA ARG A 173 2.56 11.63 -4.90
C ARG A 173 1.13 11.28 -4.57
N VAL A 174 0.25 12.27 -4.71
CA VAL A 174 -1.20 12.09 -4.70
C VAL A 174 -1.68 12.00 -6.14
N TYR A 175 -2.29 10.89 -6.48
CA TYR A 175 -2.95 10.63 -7.75
C TYR A 175 -4.44 10.87 -7.61
N ARG A 176 -5.12 11.11 -8.74
CA ARG A 176 -6.57 11.35 -8.77
C ARG A 176 -7.26 10.29 -9.61
N ALA A 177 -8.38 9.80 -9.12
CA ALA A 177 -9.30 8.96 -9.86
C ALA A 177 -10.65 9.67 -9.95
N GLN A 178 -11.11 9.95 -11.16
CA GLN A 178 -12.43 10.48 -11.39
C GLN A 178 -13.48 9.36 -11.48
N ASP A 179 -13.04 8.18 -11.88
CA ASP A 179 -13.87 7.00 -12.08
C ASP A 179 -13.17 5.69 -11.70
N ALA A 180 -13.91 4.60 -11.83
CA ALA A 180 -13.45 3.26 -11.52
C ALA A 180 -12.29 2.77 -12.41
N SER A 181 -12.10 3.35 -13.62
CA SER A 181 -10.98 2.97 -14.52
C SER A 181 -9.65 3.52 -14.01
N ASN A 182 -9.65 4.75 -13.50
CA ASN A 182 -8.46 5.38 -12.91
C ASN A 182 -7.99 4.64 -11.65
N ILE A 183 -8.91 4.06 -10.85
CA ILE A 183 -8.53 3.19 -9.71
C ILE A 183 -7.71 2.01 -10.23
N ARG A 184 -8.14 1.35 -11.31
CA ARG A 184 -7.39 0.23 -11.91
C ARG A 184 -6.03 0.65 -12.44
N SER A 185 -5.96 1.78 -13.14
CA SER A 185 -4.69 2.32 -13.66
C SER A 185 -3.70 2.61 -12.53
N PHE A 186 -4.17 3.22 -11.44
CA PHE A 186 -3.34 3.46 -10.27
C PHE A 186 -2.78 2.16 -9.66
N PHE A 187 -3.60 1.14 -9.46
CA PHE A 187 -3.13 -0.13 -8.92
C PHE A 187 -2.19 -0.88 -9.87
N LYS A 188 -2.39 -0.78 -11.20
CA LYS A 188 -1.41 -1.26 -12.19
C LYS A 188 -0.07 -0.56 -12.00
N PHE A 189 -0.08 0.76 -11.84
CA PHE A 189 1.12 1.54 -11.60
C PHE A 189 1.83 1.13 -10.30
N VAL A 190 1.09 0.98 -9.17
CA VAL A 190 1.64 0.48 -7.91
C VAL A 190 2.29 -0.88 -8.13
N THR A 191 1.58 -1.80 -8.82
CA THR A 191 2.09 -3.14 -9.13
C THR A 191 3.40 -3.07 -9.89
N MET A 192 3.47 -2.31 -10.99
CA MET A 192 4.68 -2.15 -11.79
C MET A 192 5.83 -1.54 -10.99
N SER A 193 5.55 -0.52 -10.19
CA SER A 193 6.55 0.15 -9.34
C SER A 193 7.18 -0.82 -8.34
N VAL A 194 6.37 -1.63 -7.66
CA VAL A 194 6.84 -2.62 -6.69
C VAL A 194 7.58 -3.77 -7.39
N SER A 195 7.03 -4.32 -8.48
CA SER A 195 7.67 -5.39 -9.26
C SER A 195 9.02 -4.97 -9.86
N THR A 196 9.18 -3.70 -10.23
CA THR A 196 10.48 -3.19 -10.67
C THR A 196 11.52 -3.23 -9.55
N ARG A 197 11.10 -2.95 -8.32
CA ARG A 197 11.98 -3.00 -7.15
C ARG A 197 12.47 -4.42 -6.85
N THR A 198 11.64 -5.46 -7.01
CA THR A 198 12.07 -6.86 -6.76
C THR A 198 13.19 -7.31 -7.68
N ARG A 199 13.29 -6.71 -8.87
CA ARG A 199 14.30 -7.00 -9.91
C ARG A 199 15.49 -6.06 -9.86
N SER A 200 15.44 -5.01 -9.03
CA SER A 200 16.53 -4.04 -8.87
C SER A 200 17.68 -4.64 -8.07
N VAL A 201 18.90 -4.18 -8.37
CA VAL A 201 20.09 -4.48 -7.56
C VAL A 201 19.93 -3.95 -6.14
N ASP A 202 19.25 -2.82 -5.97
CA ASP A 202 18.85 -2.28 -4.68
C ASP A 202 17.34 -2.01 -4.66
N PRO A 203 16.54 -2.89 -4.06
CA PRO A 203 15.09 -2.71 -3.90
C PRO A 203 14.67 -1.51 -3.05
N ASN A 204 15.58 -0.82 -2.37
CA ASN A 204 15.26 0.42 -1.65
C ASN A 204 15.25 1.65 -2.58
N LEU A 205 15.83 1.55 -3.77
CA LEU A 205 15.74 2.60 -4.78
C LEU A 205 14.34 2.60 -5.38
N LEU A 206 13.68 3.76 -5.32
CA LEU A 206 12.38 3.93 -5.94
C LEU A 206 12.56 4.15 -7.44
N PRO A 207 11.76 3.47 -8.28
CA PRO A 207 11.73 3.79 -9.70
C PRO A 207 11.22 5.22 -9.89
N ALA A 208 11.61 5.87 -10.99
CA ALA A 208 11.05 7.16 -11.34
C ALA A 208 9.52 7.03 -11.47
N LEU A 209 8.80 7.80 -10.65
CA LEU A 209 7.35 7.81 -10.67
C LEU A 209 6.85 8.61 -11.86
N PRO A 210 5.90 8.09 -12.69
CA PRO A 210 5.26 8.87 -13.72
C PRO A 210 4.52 10.06 -13.11
N SER A 211 4.31 11.09 -13.90
CA SER A 211 3.49 12.20 -13.48
C SER A 211 2.03 11.77 -13.29
N PRO A 212 1.26 12.41 -12.38
CA PRO A 212 -0.14 12.06 -12.17
C PRO A 212 -1.01 12.03 -13.43
N GLY A 213 -0.68 12.83 -14.45
CA GLY A 213 -1.35 12.83 -15.75
C GLY A 213 -0.95 11.66 -16.65
N ASP A 214 0.11 10.94 -16.36
CA ASP A 214 0.56 9.80 -17.17
C ASP A 214 -0.19 8.51 -16.82
N LEU A 215 -0.99 8.50 -15.74
CA LEU A 215 -1.81 7.34 -15.36
C LEU A 215 -2.96 7.04 -16.34
N ASP A 216 -3.40 8.04 -17.09
CA ASP A 216 -4.42 7.88 -18.11
C ASP A 216 -3.88 7.13 -19.35
N LEU A 217 -2.58 6.91 -19.44
CA LEU A 217 -1.89 6.22 -20.54
C LEU A 217 -1.57 4.75 -20.24
N LEU A 218 -1.87 4.25 -19.03
CA LEU A 218 -1.60 2.89 -18.58
C LEU A 218 -2.88 2.04 -18.58
#